data_5c19d7a16137a340c72fd5d1085300e6
#
_entry.id   5c19d7a16137a340c72fd5d1085300e6
#
_cell.length_a   1.000
_cell.length_b   1.000
_cell.length_c   1.000
_cell.angle_alpha   90.00
_cell.angle_beta   90.00
_cell.angle_gamma   90.00
#
_symmetry.space_group_name_H-M   'P 1'
#
loop_
_entity.id
_entity.type
_entity.pdbx_description
1 polymer ?
#
loop_
_entity_poly.entity_id
_entity_poly.type
_entity_poly.pdbx_seq_one_letter_code
_entity_poly.pdbx_strand_id
1 'polypeptide(L)'
;MSVEDSQKTWSELASSSLLLKAVASWRVDPQEWLESAFDRLPETVRVNPLRQDSEWVEQWLKSVGADRIGWFKGPGSAWEMPFARGSAEGEVRELLKSLHETGRITRQEVVSMIPVLAMDISPGETVLDMCASPGSKTTQIAECLGDRGIVFANEISNSRANTLVSNVQRHASRSTIVINHDGRHIPKVPMEGFDKILVDVPCTGSATTRKNPEVWGKWSPKGGRSLHDLQINLLRKAVSLVRPGGVIVYLSLIHI
;
A
#
# COMPACT_ATOMS: atom_id res chain seq x y z
N MET A 1 -21.05 21.31 -7.63
CA MET A 1 -21.34 20.61 -6.34
C MET A 1 -20.19 20.96 -5.42
N SER A 2 -20.45 21.58 -4.28
CA SER A 2 -19.41 21.91 -3.29
C SER A 2 -18.85 20.62 -2.66
N VAL A 3 -17.68 20.70 -2.02
CA VAL A 3 -17.10 19.54 -1.29
C VAL A 3 -18.06 19.11 -0.16
N GLU A 4 -18.74 20.06 0.47
CA GLU A 4 -19.74 19.80 1.53
C GLU A 4 -20.99 19.10 1.01
N ASP A 5 -21.52 19.49 -0.18
CA ASP A 5 -22.66 18.82 -0.80
C ASP A 5 -22.32 17.36 -1.16
N SER A 6 -21.09 17.13 -1.67
CA SER A 6 -20.62 15.78 -1.98
C SER A 6 -20.48 14.92 -0.73
N GLN A 7 -19.98 15.47 0.37
CA GLN A 7 -19.77 14.75 1.62
C GLN A 7 -21.09 14.38 2.30
N LYS A 8 -22.08 15.27 2.25
CA LYS A 8 -23.44 15.01 2.73
C LYS A 8 -24.12 13.87 1.95
N THR A 9 -24.02 13.86 0.64
CA THR A 9 -24.55 12.81 -0.23
C THR A 9 -23.90 11.43 0.07
N TRP A 10 -22.57 11.41 0.30
CA TRP A 10 -21.85 10.19 0.63
C TRP A 10 -22.20 9.67 2.04
N SER A 11 -22.44 10.54 3.01
CA SER A 11 -22.86 10.16 4.35
C SER A 11 -24.24 9.51 4.35
N GLU A 12 -25.20 10.06 3.59
CA GLU A 12 -26.54 9.49 3.41
C GLU A 12 -26.49 8.10 2.75
N LEU A 13 -25.66 7.96 1.70
CA LEU A 13 -25.46 6.67 1.02
C LEU A 13 -24.80 5.64 1.95
N ALA A 14 -23.82 6.05 2.74
CA ALA A 14 -23.13 5.19 3.68
C ALA A 14 -24.04 4.66 4.79
N SER A 15 -24.92 5.52 5.34
CA SER A 15 -25.87 5.17 6.40
C SER A 15 -26.87 4.08 5.99
N SER A 16 -27.18 3.98 4.70
CA SER A 16 -28.09 2.95 4.15
C SER A 16 -27.35 1.75 3.51
N SER A 17 -26.01 1.79 3.47
CA SER A 17 -25.18 0.83 2.72
C SER A 17 -25.22 -0.59 3.27
N LEU A 18 -25.00 -1.57 2.39
CA LEU A 18 -24.78 -2.97 2.79
C LEU A 18 -23.49 -3.14 3.60
N LEU A 19 -22.49 -2.28 3.35
CA LEU A 19 -21.24 -2.31 4.10
C LEU A 19 -21.47 -1.96 5.56
N LEU A 20 -22.21 -0.88 5.87
CA LEU A 20 -22.51 -0.53 7.25
C LEU A 20 -23.34 -1.62 7.95
N LYS A 21 -24.31 -2.21 7.26
CA LYS A 21 -25.09 -3.34 7.80
C LYS A 21 -24.20 -4.56 8.14
N ALA A 22 -23.23 -4.86 7.29
CA ALA A 22 -22.25 -5.91 7.56
C ALA A 22 -21.37 -5.56 8.76
N VAL A 23 -20.88 -4.34 8.86
CA VAL A 23 -20.08 -3.87 10.02
C VAL A 23 -20.91 -3.96 11.31
N ALA A 24 -22.17 -3.58 11.28
CA ALA A 24 -23.07 -3.66 12.43
C ALA A 24 -23.31 -5.10 12.95
N SER A 25 -23.05 -6.12 12.12
CA SER A 25 -23.19 -7.52 12.55
C SER A 25 -22.06 -8.01 13.46
N TRP A 26 -20.93 -7.31 13.53
CA TRP A 26 -19.75 -7.74 14.29
C TRP A 26 -19.08 -6.62 15.13
N ARG A 27 -19.46 -5.36 14.96
CA ARG A 27 -19.00 -4.25 15.81
C ARG A 27 -20.05 -3.86 16.83
N VAL A 28 -19.58 -3.48 18.03
CA VAL A 28 -20.43 -2.98 19.11
C VAL A 28 -20.97 -1.58 18.77
N ASP A 29 -20.13 -0.74 18.15
CA ASP A 29 -20.50 0.61 17.72
C ASP A 29 -20.23 0.81 16.23
N PRO A 30 -21.21 0.52 15.36
CA PRO A 30 -21.07 0.75 13.94
C PRO A 30 -21.16 2.24 13.57
N GLN A 31 -21.78 3.07 14.41
CA GLN A 31 -21.91 4.50 14.15
C GLN A 31 -20.58 5.22 14.33
N GLU A 32 -19.83 4.94 15.40
CA GLU A 32 -18.48 5.45 15.61
C GLU A 32 -17.55 5.08 14.44
N TRP A 33 -17.67 3.82 13.98
CA TRP A 33 -16.92 3.39 12.81
C TRP A 33 -17.32 4.15 11.55
N LEU A 34 -18.60 4.43 11.35
CA LEU A 34 -19.09 5.20 10.21
C LEU A 34 -18.55 6.62 10.23
N GLU A 35 -18.59 7.30 11.36
CA GLU A 35 -18.06 8.65 11.54
C GLU A 35 -16.56 8.68 11.22
N SER A 36 -15.78 7.76 11.80
CA SER A 36 -14.34 7.65 11.53
C SER A 36 -14.01 7.32 10.07
N ALA A 37 -14.94 6.70 9.33
CA ALA A 37 -14.75 6.36 7.92
C ALA A 37 -14.81 7.59 6.98
N PHE A 38 -15.17 8.76 7.47
CA PHE A 38 -15.13 10.03 6.75
C PHE A 38 -13.96 10.93 7.15
N ASP A 39 -13.24 10.61 8.22
CA ASP A 39 -12.10 11.39 8.67
C ASP A 39 -11.00 11.36 7.61
N ARG A 40 -10.45 12.53 7.32
CA ARG A 40 -9.28 12.61 6.46
C ARG A 40 -8.04 12.15 7.23
N LEU A 41 -7.37 11.15 6.69
CA LEU A 41 -6.09 10.70 7.25
C LEU A 41 -4.99 11.74 7.00
N PRO A 42 -4.04 11.90 7.94
CA PRO A 42 -2.87 12.73 7.71
C PRO A 42 -2.09 12.25 6.47
N GLU A 43 -1.40 13.19 5.83
CA GLU A 43 -0.43 12.82 4.79
C GLU A 43 0.75 12.11 5.45
N THR A 44 1.11 10.94 4.96
CA THR A 44 2.25 10.18 5.46
C THR A 44 3.24 9.88 4.34
N VAL A 45 4.52 9.98 4.65
CA VAL A 45 5.61 9.78 3.69
C VAL A 45 6.69 8.88 4.28
N ARG A 46 7.33 8.12 3.43
CA ARG A 46 8.57 7.39 3.71
C ARG A 46 9.72 8.12 3.04
N VAL A 47 10.80 8.36 3.77
CA VAL A 47 12.06 8.89 3.23
C VAL A 47 12.86 7.74 2.63
N ASN A 48 13.28 7.89 1.38
CA ASN A 48 14.04 6.88 0.66
C ASN A 48 15.50 6.85 1.16
N PRO A 49 15.94 5.80 1.87
CA PRO A 49 17.30 5.70 2.43
C PRO A 49 18.37 5.46 1.37
N LEU A 50 17.98 5.11 0.13
CA LEU A 50 18.91 4.91 -0.99
C LEU A 50 19.36 6.24 -1.64
N ARG A 51 18.80 7.37 -1.17
CA ARG A 51 19.20 8.73 -1.62
C ARG A 51 20.21 9.33 -0.67
N GLN A 52 21.25 9.95 -1.22
CA GLN A 52 22.35 10.55 -0.43
C GLN A 52 21.90 11.73 0.42
N ASP A 53 20.84 12.42 0.04
CA ASP A 53 20.30 13.60 0.71
C ASP A 53 19.11 13.30 1.66
N SER A 54 18.97 12.05 2.09
CA SER A 54 17.89 11.63 3.01
C SER A 54 17.88 12.42 4.33
N GLU A 55 19.05 12.74 4.89
CA GLU A 55 19.14 13.54 6.12
C GLU A 55 18.58 14.95 5.93
N TRP A 56 18.85 15.59 4.80
CA TRP A 56 18.30 16.91 4.49
C TRP A 56 16.76 16.84 4.39
N VAL A 57 16.23 15.78 3.75
CA VAL A 57 14.79 15.56 3.64
C VAL A 57 14.15 15.43 5.03
N GLU A 58 14.78 14.66 5.94
CA GLU A 58 14.28 14.50 7.31
C GLU A 58 14.30 15.81 8.11
N GLN A 59 15.37 16.61 7.96
CA GLN A 59 15.46 17.93 8.58
C GLN A 59 14.38 18.88 8.07
N TRP A 60 14.12 18.86 6.77
CA TRP A 60 13.04 19.65 6.19
C TRP A 60 11.66 19.18 6.71
N LEU A 61 11.37 17.86 6.72
CA LEU A 61 10.13 17.34 7.26
C LEU A 61 9.89 17.80 8.70
N LYS A 62 10.93 17.76 9.53
CA LYS A 62 10.88 18.27 10.90
C LYS A 62 10.62 19.78 10.95
N SER A 63 11.21 20.56 10.07
CA SER A 63 11.04 22.01 10.02
C SER A 63 9.64 22.47 9.65
N VAL A 64 8.89 21.65 8.90
CA VAL A 64 7.48 21.90 8.54
C VAL A 64 6.48 21.27 9.53
N GLY A 65 6.96 20.79 10.67
CA GLY A 65 6.13 20.27 11.75
C GLY A 65 5.66 18.82 11.55
N ALA A 66 6.35 18.05 10.73
CA ALA A 66 6.03 16.62 10.60
C ALA A 66 6.57 15.84 11.81
N ASP A 67 5.80 14.83 12.23
CA ASP A 67 6.17 13.93 13.32
C ASP A 67 6.72 12.61 12.78
N ARG A 68 7.82 12.15 13.38
CA ARG A 68 8.42 10.86 13.02
C ARG A 68 7.57 9.71 13.56
N ILE A 69 7.25 8.74 12.71
CA ILE A 69 6.48 7.55 13.10
C ILE A 69 7.40 6.59 13.86
N GLY A 70 7.33 6.61 15.19
CA GLY A 70 8.28 5.94 16.09
C GLY A 70 8.29 4.40 16.00
N TRP A 71 7.19 3.77 15.61
CA TRP A 71 7.09 2.32 15.45
C TRP A 71 7.60 1.82 14.09
N PHE A 72 7.81 2.70 13.11
CA PHE A 72 8.40 2.30 11.84
C PHE A 72 9.87 1.92 12.05
N LYS A 73 10.18 0.63 11.93
CA LYS A 73 11.53 0.06 12.11
C LYS A 73 12.18 -0.38 10.80
N GLY A 74 11.64 0.09 9.67
CA GLY A 74 12.23 -0.14 8.35
C GLY A 74 13.49 0.70 8.11
N PRO A 75 14.18 0.49 7.00
CA PRO A 75 15.26 1.35 6.57
C PRO A 75 14.73 2.76 6.25
N GLY A 76 15.54 3.78 6.52
CA GLY A 76 15.11 5.17 6.44
C GLY A 76 14.16 5.56 7.56
N SER A 77 13.18 6.41 7.25
CA SER A 77 12.21 6.91 8.22
C SER A 77 10.83 7.10 7.59
N ALA A 78 9.81 7.07 8.44
CA ALA A 78 8.45 7.41 8.05
C ALA A 78 7.96 8.58 8.90
N TRP A 79 7.19 9.48 8.27
CA TRP A 79 6.76 10.74 8.84
C TRP A 79 5.29 10.99 8.58
N GLU A 80 4.62 11.57 9.56
CA GLU A 80 3.25 12.05 9.49
C GLU A 80 3.25 13.59 9.42
N MET A 81 2.59 14.12 8.39
CA MET A 81 2.50 15.56 8.19
C MET A 81 1.42 16.18 9.11
N PRO A 82 1.55 17.45 9.50
CA PRO A 82 0.57 18.14 10.36
C PRO A 82 -0.73 18.53 9.61
N PHE A 83 -0.96 17.95 8.44
CA PHE A 83 -2.14 18.23 7.61
C PHE A 83 -2.64 16.94 6.93
N ALA A 84 -3.91 16.97 6.56
CA ALA A 84 -4.56 15.85 5.87
C ALA A 84 -3.99 15.62 4.46
N ARG A 85 -4.09 14.41 3.98
CA ARG A 85 -3.62 14.03 2.65
C ARG A 85 -4.25 14.91 1.57
N GLY A 86 -3.40 15.53 0.76
CA GLY A 86 -3.79 16.42 -0.33
C GLY A 86 -4.14 17.85 0.09
N SER A 87 -3.96 18.21 1.38
CA SER A 87 -4.23 19.55 1.91
C SER A 87 -2.97 20.40 2.07
N ALA A 88 -1.83 19.95 1.58
CA ALA A 88 -0.62 20.79 1.53
C ALA A 88 -0.83 22.01 0.64
N GLU A 89 -0.30 23.16 1.04
CA GLU A 89 -0.41 24.44 0.33
C GLU A 89 0.96 25.11 0.14
N GLY A 90 1.02 26.08 -0.75
CA GLY A 90 2.18 26.93 -0.95
C GLY A 90 3.47 26.17 -1.25
N GLU A 91 4.58 26.63 -0.69
CA GLU A 91 5.91 26.07 -0.88
C GLU A 91 6.02 24.62 -0.36
N VAL A 92 5.31 24.27 0.72
CA VAL A 92 5.29 22.92 1.28
C VAL A 92 4.70 21.94 0.27
N ARG A 93 3.63 22.30 -0.42
CA ARG A 93 3.01 21.49 -1.47
C ARG A 93 3.98 21.26 -2.64
N GLU A 94 4.61 22.33 -3.13
CA GLU A 94 5.50 22.24 -4.27
C GLU A 94 6.76 21.40 -3.95
N LEU A 95 7.31 21.56 -2.74
CA LEU A 95 8.47 20.78 -2.34
C LEU A 95 8.11 19.31 -2.08
N LEU A 96 6.98 19.00 -1.44
CA LEU A 96 6.49 17.62 -1.30
C LEU A 96 6.30 16.93 -2.66
N LYS A 97 5.78 17.66 -3.63
CA LYS A 97 5.62 17.17 -5.00
C LYS A 97 6.98 16.89 -5.63
N SER A 98 7.92 17.83 -5.55
CA SER A 98 9.28 17.69 -6.07
C SER A 98 10.02 16.51 -5.42
N LEU A 99 9.96 16.38 -4.09
CA LEU A 99 10.58 15.25 -3.37
C LEU A 99 9.99 13.90 -3.79
N HIS A 100 8.69 13.87 -4.03
CA HIS A 100 8.03 12.67 -4.53
C HIS A 100 8.40 12.36 -5.98
N GLU A 101 8.40 13.34 -6.87
CA GLU A 101 8.75 13.18 -8.29
C GLU A 101 10.22 12.80 -8.50
N THR A 102 11.09 13.19 -7.58
CA THR A 102 12.52 12.84 -7.60
C THR A 102 12.84 11.56 -6.81
N GLY A 103 11.83 10.87 -6.28
CA GLY A 103 11.99 9.60 -5.56
C GLY A 103 12.71 9.70 -4.22
N ARG A 104 12.78 10.89 -3.63
CA ARG A 104 13.34 11.13 -2.29
C ARG A 104 12.38 10.71 -1.20
N ILE A 105 11.09 10.83 -1.47
CA ILE A 105 10.03 10.32 -0.60
C ILE A 105 9.05 9.45 -1.39
N THR A 106 8.40 8.53 -0.68
CA THR A 106 7.23 7.78 -1.17
C THR A 106 6.02 8.15 -0.32
N ARG A 107 4.96 8.67 -0.95
CA ARG A 107 3.69 8.93 -0.26
C ARG A 107 2.97 7.60 -0.05
N GLN A 108 2.87 7.16 1.17
CA GLN A 108 2.26 5.87 1.53
C GLN A 108 1.49 6.01 2.84
N GLU A 109 0.30 5.46 2.87
CA GLU A 109 -0.49 5.39 4.10
C GLU A 109 0.20 4.52 5.14
N VAL A 110 0.17 4.96 6.38
CA VAL A 110 0.93 4.37 7.49
C VAL A 110 0.65 2.88 7.70
N VAL A 111 -0.63 2.48 7.66
CA VAL A 111 -1.01 1.06 7.82
C VAL A 111 -0.54 0.19 6.66
N SER A 112 -0.37 0.77 5.47
CA SER A 112 0.16 0.07 4.29
C SER A 112 1.66 -0.25 4.40
N MET A 113 2.38 0.34 5.37
CA MET A 113 3.80 0.04 5.64
C MET A 113 3.99 -1.24 6.46
N ILE A 114 3.00 -1.61 7.27
CA ILE A 114 3.06 -2.73 8.22
C ILE A 114 3.34 -4.09 7.55
N PRO A 115 2.67 -4.47 6.45
CA PRO A 115 2.90 -5.78 5.83
C PRO A 115 4.35 -6.02 5.41
N VAL A 116 5.03 -4.98 4.90
CA VAL A 116 6.43 -5.11 4.49
C VAL A 116 7.36 -5.25 5.71
N LEU A 117 7.08 -4.53 6.81
CA LEU A 117 7.82 -4.69 8.05
C LEU A 117 7.66 -6.10 8.63
N ALA A 118 6.45 -6.68 8.53
CA ALA A 118 6.17 -8.04 8.98
C ALA A 118 6.89 -9.13 8.16
N MET A 119 7.38 -8.81 6.97
CA MET A 119 8.18 -9.73 6.18
C MET A 119 9.59 -9.92 6.74
N ASP A 120 10.11 -9.00 7.55
CA ASP A 120 11.47 -9.02 8.09
C ASP A 120 12.54 -9.29 7.01
N ILE A 121 12.55 -8.41 6.01
CA ILE A 121 13.39 -8.55 4.82
C ILE A 121 14.83 -8.18 5.13
N SER A 122 15.75 -9.04 4.72
CA SER A 122 17.19 -8.84 4.84
C SER A 122 17.86 -8.57 3.48
N PRO A 123 18.92 -7.76 3.43
CA PRO A 123 19.71 -7.58 2.22
C PRO A 123 20.26 -8.92 1.68
N GLY A 124 20.15 -9.12 0.37
CA GLY A 124 20.55 -10.35 -0.31
C GLY A 124 19.39 -11.30 -0.63
N GLU A 125 18.21 -11.07 -0.05
CA GLU A 125 17.04 -11.91 -0.30
C GLU A 125 16.42 -11.66 -1.67
N THR A 126 15.70 -12.68 -2.16
CA THR A 126 14.87 -12.63 -3.36
C THR A 126 13.41 -12.61 -2.94
N VAL A 127 12.72 -11.52 -3.27
CA VAL A 127 11.36 -11.23 -2.80
C VAL A 127 10.39 -11.19 -3.98
N LEU A 128 9.17 -11.69 -3.79
CA LEU A 128 8.06 -11.54 -4.74
C LEU A 128 6.97 -10.65 -4.15
N ASP A 129 6.59 -9.60 -4.86
CA ASP A 129 5.37 -8.82 -4.64
C ASP A 129 4.35 -9.22 -5.70
N MET A 130 3.37 -10.08 -5.35
CA MET A 130 2.48 -10.73 -6.32
C MET A 130 1.43 -9.82 -6.95
N CYS A 131 1.06 -8.71 -6.29
CA CYS A 131 0.03 -7.78 -6.73
C CYS A 131 0.51 -6.34 -6.49
N ALA A 132 1.63 -5.99 -7.12
CA ALA A 132 2.51 -4.91 -6.73
C ALA A 132 1.97 -3.49 -6.96
N SER A 133 1.10 -3.29 -7.97
CA SER A 133 0.67 -1.93 -8.35
C SER A 133 -0.17 -1.26 -7.26
N PRO A 134 0.10 0.02 -6.96
CA PRO A 134 0.93 0.99 -7.70
C PRO A 134 2.43 0.99 -7.36
N GLY A 135 2.92 0.17 -6.41
CA GLY A 135 4.35 0.03 -6.14
C GLY A 135 4.86 0.63 -4.83
N SER A 136 3.99 1.13 -3.95
CA SER A 136 4.43 1.69 -2.67
C SER A 136 5.03 0.65 -1.72
N LYS A 137 4.48 -0.57 -1.69
CA LYS A 137 5.05 -1.70 -0.95
C LYS A 137 6.29 -2.27 -1.64
N THR A 138 6.27 -2.36 -2.97
CA THR A 138 7.42 -2.75 -3.79
C THR A 138 8.64 -1.88 -3.52
N THR A 139 8.48 -0.55 -3.52
CA THR A 139 9.59 0.38 -3.21
C THR A 139 10.06 0.25 -1.78
N GLN A 140 9.17 -0.02 -0.83
CA GLN A 140 9.56 -0.32 0.57
C GLN A 140 10.36 -1.61 0.68
N ILE A 141 10.00 -2.66 -0.05
CA ILE A 141 10.77 -3.91 -0.14
C ILE A 141 12.17 -3.62 -0.70
N ALA A 142 12.25 -2.83 -1.76
CA ALA A 142 13.52 -2.45 -2.37
C ALA A 142 14.43 -1.65 -1.42
N GLU A 143 13.84 -0.77 -0.59
CA GLU A 143 14.56 -0.08 0.48
C GLU A 143 15.11 -1.06 1.52
N CYS A 144 14.32 -2.06 1.94
CA CYS A 144 14.79 -3.11 2.86
C CYS A 144 15.95 -3.93 2.29
N LEU A 145 15.93 -4.20 1.00
CA LEU A 145 17.02 -4.90 0.31
C LEU A 145 18.31 -4.06 0.22
N GLY A 146 18.22 -2.73 0.28
CA GLY A 146 19.39 -1.83 0.24
C GLY A 146 20.25 -2.02 -1.01
N ASP A 147 19.64 -2.21 -2.19
CA ASP A 147 20.26 -2.55 -3.46
C ASP A 147 21.12 -3.86 -3.44
N ARG A 148 20.89 -4.72 -2.45
CA ARG A 148 21.50 -6.06 -2.33
C ARG A 148 20.39 -7.09 -2.25
N GLY A 149 20.08 -7.73 -3.36
CA GLY A 149 18.94 -8.64 -3.51
C GLY A 149 18.03 -8.20 -4.66
N ILE A 150 16.89 -8.85 -4.80
CA ILE A 150 15.96 -8.58 -5.91
C ILE A 150 14.51 -8.69 -5.43
N VAL A 151 13.67 -7.71 -5.79
CA VAL A 151 12.21 -7.83 -5.72
C VAL A 151 11.62 -8.00 -7.11
N PHE A 152 10.89 -9.09 -7.32
CA PHE A 152 10.04 -9.29 -8.47
C PHE A 152 8.67 -8.69 -8.18
N ALA A 153 8.31 -7.64 -8.90
CA ALA A 153 7.06 -6.91 -8.73
C ALA A 153 6.09 -7.27 -9.85
N ASN A 154 5.05 -8.03 -9.52
CA ASN A 154 4.09 -8.54 -10.50
C ASN A 154 2.80 -7.72 -10.53
N GLU A 155 2.28 -7.46 -11.73
CA GLU A 155 0.98 -6.85 -11.93
C GLU A 155 0.33 -7.42 -13.21
N ILE A 156 -0.91 -7.91 -13.10
CA ILE A 156 -1.63 -8.52 -14.23
C ILE A 156 -2.14 -7.48 -15.25
N SER A 157 -2.55 -6.30 -14.79
CA SER A 157 -3.11 -5.25 -15.64
C SER A 157 -2.01 -4.43 -16.29
N ASN A 158 -1.97 -4.35 -17.62
CA ASN A 158 -0.99 -3.56 -18.36
C ASN A 158 -1.00 -2.07 -17.96
N SER A 159 -2.19 -1.46 -17.80
CA SER A 159 -2.29 -0.06 -17.39
C SER A 159 -1.74 0.19 -15.99
N ARG A 160 -2.00 -0.73 -15.06
CA ARG A 160 -1.48 -0.67 -13.70
C ARG A 160 0.01 -1.01 -13.65
N ALA A 161 0.50 -1.92 -14.50
CA ALA A 161 1.92 -2.22 -14.65
C ALA A 161 2.71 -0.99 -15.11
N ASN A 162 2.18 -0.18 -16.02
CA ASN A 162 2.79 1.09 -16.42
C ASN A 162 2.92 2.07 -15.23
N THR A 163 1.91 2.13 -14.36
CA THR A 163 1.98 2.93 -13.13
C THR A 163 3.06 2.41 -12.19
N LEU A 164 3.14 1.09 -12.02
CA LEU A 164 4.18 0.44 -11.23
C LEU A 164 5.58 0.75 -11.76
N VAL A 165 5.79 0.59 -13.07
CA VAL A 165 7.08 0.92 -13.73
C VAL A 165 7.45 2.38 -13.48
N SER A 166 6.54 3.33 -13.67
CA SER A 166 6.79 4.75 -13.42
C SER A 166 7.20 5.02 -11.97
N ASN A 167 6.56 4.36 -11.01
CA ASN A 167 6.88 4.52 -9.59
C ASN A 167 8.23 3.90 -9.21
N VAL A 168 8.56 2.73 -9.77
CA VAL A 168 9.86 2.07 -9.59
C VAL A 168 10.99 2.89 -10.21
N GLN A 169 10.80 3.41 -11.42
CA GLN A 169 11.77 4.28 -12.09
C GLN A 169 12.05 5.56 -11.30
N ARG A 170 10.99 6.20 -10.78
CA ARG A 170 11.11 7.38 -9.93
C ARG A 170 11.87 7.08 -8.64
N HIS A 171 11.59 5.96 -8.00
CA HIS A 171 12.29 5.52 -6.79
C HIS A 171 13.77 5.23 -7.05
N ALA A 172 14.11 4.76 -8.26
CA ALA A 172 15.44 4.47 -8.76
C ALA A 172 16.22 3.41 -7.95
N SER A 173 15.51 2.42 -7.37
CA SER A 173 16.16 1.22 -6.84
C SER A 173 16.71 0.34 -7.97
N ARG A 174 17.86 -0.27 -7.76
CA ARG A 174 18.47 -1.26 -8.66
C ARG A 174 17.99 -2.68 -8.39
N SER A 175 17.25 -2.87 -7.30
CA SER A 175 16.78 -4.19 -6.81
C SER A 175 15.41 -4.59 -7.33
N THR A 176 14.83 -3.93 -8.36
CA THR A 176 13.45 -4.18 -8.77
C THR A 176 13.35 -4.66 -10.21
N ILE A 177 12.66 -5.80 -10.40
CA ILE A 177 12.26 -6.33 -11.70
C ILE A 177 10.74 -6.31 -11.77
N VAL A 178 10.18 -5.61 -12.76
CA VAL A 178 8.73 -5.61 -12.99
C VAL A 178 8.38 -6.72 -13.97
N ILE A 179 7.39 -7.55 -13.61
CA ILE A 179 6.84 -8.61 -14.46
C ILE A 179 5.34 -8.42 -14.63
N ASN A 180 4.81 -8.85 -15.76
CA ASN A 180 3.39 -8.74 -16.07
C ASN A 180 2.80 -10.12 -16.34
N HIS A 181 2.34 -10.79 -15.29
CA HIS A 181 1.74 -12.11 -15.32
C HIS A 181 0.46 -12.17 -14.49
N ASP A 182 -0.40 -13.11 -14.82
CA ASP A 182 -1.42 -13.55 -13.87
C ASP A 182 -0.72 -14.20 -12.67
N GLY A 183 -0.95 -13.64 -11.48
CA GLY A 183 -0.31 -14.09 -10.24
C GLY A 183 -0.49 -15.61 -9.98
N ARG A 184 -1.59 -16.22 -10.50
CA ARG A 184 -1.85 -17.65 -10.40
C ARG A 184 -0.90 -18.51 -11.24
N HIS A 185 -0.23 -17.92 -12.22
CA HIS A 185 0.58 -18.61 -13.22
C HIS A 185 2.03 -18.10 -13.30
N ILE A 186 2.51 -17.34 -12.30
CA ILE A 186 3.91 -16.91 -12.23
C ILE A 186 4.82 -18.14 -12.34
N PRO A 187 5.81 -18.15 -13.25
CA PRO A 187 6.75 -19.27 -13.38
C PRO A 187 7.59 -19.42 -12.09
N LYS A 188 8.08 -20.66 -11.85
CA LYS A 188 8.95 -20.95 -10.72
C LYS A 188 10.38 -20.44 -11.02
N VAL A 189 10.60 -19.15 -10.79
CA VAL A 189 11.89 -18.47 -10.91
C VAL A 189 12.00 -17.56 -9.69
N PRO A 190 13.06 -17.65 -8.90
CA PRO A 190 14.21 -18.55 -8.96
C PRO A 190 13.85 -20.02 -8.69
N MET A 191 14.68 -20.95 -9.15
CA MET A 191 14.39 -22.40 -9.03
C MET A 191 14.30 -22.88 -7.59
N GLU A 192 15.07 -22.26 -6.68
CA GLU A 192 15.06 -22.56 -5.24
C GLU A 192 13.83 -22.00 -4.52
N GLY A 193 13.11 -21.06 -5.14
CA GLY A 193 11.98 -20.34 -4.58
C GLY A 193 12.37 -18.99 -3.99
N PHE A 194 11.36 -18.20 -3.63
CA PHE A 194 11.53 -16.88 -3.04
C PHE A 194 11.77 -16.97 -1.54
N ASP A 195 12.62 -16.10 -1.00
CA ASP A 195 12.82 -15.95 0.45
C ASP A 195 11.57 -15.42 1.13
N LYS A 196 10.97 -14.40 0.51
CA LYS A 196 9.79 -13.71 1.03
C LYS A 196 8.78 -13.47 -0.09
N ILE A 197 7.49 -13.60 0.21
CA ILE A 197 6.42 -13.31 -0.75
C ILE A 197 5.38 -12.42 -0.07
N LEU A 198 5.08 -11.29 -0.70
CA LEU A 198 3.94 -10.45 -0.37
C LEU A 198 2.76 -10.79 -1.28
N VAL A 199 1.61 -11.09 -0.67
CA VAL A 199 0.37 -11.43 -1.37
C VAL A 199 -0.71 -10.43 -0.97
N ASP A 200 -0.61 -9.19 -1.49
CA ASP A 200 -1.62 -8.15 -1.30
C ASP A 200 -2.73 -8.33 -2.34
N VAL A 201 -3.67 -9.21 -2.02
CA VAL A 201 -4.65 -9.70 -2.99
C VAL A 201 -5.72 -8.67 -3.37
N PRO A 202 -6.28 -8.74 -4.59
CA PRO A 202 -7.49 -8.02 -4.93
C PRO A 202 -8.59 -8.29 -3.91
N CYS A 203 -9.18 -7.24 -3.37
CA CYS A 203 -10.22 -7.31 -2.35
C CYS A 203 -11.38 -6.35 -2.65
N THR A 204 -12.40 -6.32 -1.81
CA THR A 204 -13.60 -5.48 -1.98
C THR A 204 -13.33 -3.99 -1.75
N GLY A 205 -12.17 -3.63 -1.25
CA GLY A 205 -11.83 -2.23 -0.94
C GLY A 205 -12.61 -1.63 0.24
N SER A 206 -13.22 -2.43 1.10
CA SER A 206 -14.06 -1.97 2.22
C SER A 206 -13.36 -1.01 3.18
N ALA A 207 -12.03 -1.06 3.30
CA ALA A 207 -11.26 -0.11 4.11
C ALA A 207 -10.78 1.13 3.31
N THR A 208 -11.19 1.28 2.06
CA THR A 208 -10.80 2.43 1.21
C THR A 208 -11.88 3.51 1.11
N THR A 209 -12.94 3.43 1.89
CA THR A 209 -14.09 4.37 1.88
C THR A 209 -13.68 5.83 1.99
N ARG A 210 -12.65 6.14 2.79
CA ARG A 210 -12.08 7.49 2.92
C ARG A 210 -11.48 8.05 1.63
N LYS A 211 -10.98 7.16 0.75
CA LYS A 211 -10.34 7.51 -0.53
C LYS A 211 -11.28 7.31 -1.72
N ASN A 212 -12.14 6.29 -1.62
CA ASN A 212 -13.07 5.86 -2.67
C ASN A 212 -14.49 5.78 -2.10
N PRO A 213 -15.19 6.90 -1.95
CA PRO A 213 -16.55 6.92 -1.38
C PRO A 213 -17.56 6.07 -2.18
N GLU A 214 -17.30 5.82 -3.46
CA GLU A 214 -18.12 4.94 -4.29
C GLU A 214 -18.24 3.51 -3.75
N VAL A 215 -17.31 3.09 -2.88
CA VAL A 215 -17.37 1.79 -2.21
C VAL A 215 -18.66 1.65 -1.40
N TRP A 216 -19.17 2.72 -0.81
CA TRP A 216 -20.43 2.70 -0.06
C TRP A 216 -21.60 2.16 -0.88
N GLY A 217 -21.70 2.55 -2.14
CA GLY A 217 -22.76 2.09 -3.04
C GLY A 217 -22.47 0.78 -3.78
N LYS A 218 -21.19 0.47 -3.99
CA LYS A 218 -20.76 -0.68 -4.80
C LYS A 218 -20.47 -1.94 -4.01
N TRP A 219 -20.19 -1.82 -2.70
CA TRP A 219 -19.83 -2.96 -1.88
C TRP A 219 -21.01 -3.93 -1.66
N SER A 220 -20.73 -5.21 -1.77
CA SER A 220 -21.70 -6.26 -1.48
C SER A 220 -21.01 -7.56 -1.01
N PRO A 221 -21.70 -8.39 -0.21
CA PRO A 221 -21.20 -9.71 0.18
C PRO A 221 -20.92 -10.62 -1.01
N LYS A 222 -21.70 -10.46 -2.10
CA LYS A 222 -21.49 -11.22 -3.34
C LYS A 222 -20.15 -10.87 -4.00
N GLY A 223 -19.75 -9.57 -3.97
CA GLY A 223 -18.45 -9.12 -4.47
C GLY A 223 -17.29 -9.78 -3.73
N GLY A 224 -17.37 -9.91 -2.40
CA GLY A 224 -16.38 -10.63 -1.60
C GLY A 224 -16.27 -12.11 -1.99
N ARG A 225 -17.42 -12.79 -2.07
CA ARG A 225 -17.46 -14.21 -2.46
C ARG A 225 -16.89 -14.48 -3.85
N SER A 226 -17.10 -13.57 -4.81
CA SER A 226 -16.55 -13.73 -6.18
C SER A 226 -15.03 -13.64 -6.24
N LEU A 227 -14.38 -13.01 -5.25
CA LEU A 227 -12.92 -12.90 -5.16
C LEU A 227 -12.27 -14.06 -4.40
N HIS A 228 -13.04 -14.84 -3.66
CA HIS A 228 -12.54 -15.90 -2.77
C HIS A 228 -11.66 -16.92 -3.51
N ASP A 229 -12.14 -17.47 -4.63
CA ASP A 229 -11.38 -18.48 -5.39
C ASP A 229 -10.10 -17.90 -5.99
N LEU A 230 -10.15 -16.64 -6.45
CA LEU A 230 -8.97 -15.94 -6.92
C LEU A 230 -7.93 -15.80 -5.79
N GLN A 231 -8.35 -15.39 -4.61
CA GLN A 231 -7.47 -15.19 -3.46
C GLN A 231 -6.85 -16.50 -2.99
N ILE A 232 -7.64 -17.58 -2.90
CA ILE A 232 -7.13 -18.92 -2.57
C ILE A 232 -6.08 -19.37 -3.60
N ASN A 233 -6.35 -19.19 -4.89
CA ASN A 233 -5.43 -19.61 -5.93
C ASN A 233 -4.14 -18.79 -5.93
N LEU A 234 -4.18 -17.49 -5.64
CA LEU A 234 -3.00 -16.67 -5.44
C LEU A 234 -2.17 -17.15 -4.23
N LEU A 235 -2.82 -17.43 -3.09
CA LEU A 235 -2.12 -17.93 -1.91
C LEU A 235 -1.53 -19.32 -2.15
N ARG A 236 -2.25 -20.25 -2.79
CA ARG A 236 -1.72 -21.56 -3.18
C ARG A 236 -0.49 -21.42 -4.08
N LYS A 237 -0.55 -20.48 -5.03
CA LYS A 237 0.59 -20.20 -5.89
C LYS A 237 1.78 -19.68 -5.10
N ALA A 238 1.57 -18.72 -4.17
CA ALA A 238 2.63 -18.23 -3.29
C ALA A 238 3.30 -19.37 -2.50
N VAL A 239 2.50 -20.28 -1.92
CA VAL A 239 3.03 -21.48 -1.21
C VAL A 239 3.87 -22.35 -2.13
N SER A 240 3.54 -22.47 -3.41
CA SER A 240 4.34 -23.25 -4.37
C SER A 240 5.64 -22.57 -4.82
N LEU A 241 5.75 -21.24 -4.60
CA LEU A 241 6.87 -20.41 -5.04
C LEU A 241 7.84 -20.06 -3.91
N VAL A 242 7.40 -20.07 -2.65
CA VAL A 242 8.27 -19.81 -1.51
C VAL A 242 9.23 -20.99 -1.28
N ARG A 243 10.49 -20.69 -0.92
CA ARG A 243 11.46 -21.73 -0.54
C ARG A 243 11.12 -22.33 0.84
N PRO A 244 11.61 -23.54 1.16
CA PRO A 244 11.53 -24.04 2.53
C PRO A 244 12.14 -23.06 3.54
N GLY A 245 11.41 -22.74 4.61
CA GLY A 245 11.81 -21.75 5.60
C GLY A 245 11.59 -20.27 5.19
N GLY A 246 11.09 -20.02 4.00
CA GLY A 246 10.70 -18.66 3.56
C GLY A 246 9.40 -18.19 4.20
N VAL A 247 9.08 -16.91 4.03
CA VAL A 247 7.91 -16.27 4.66
C VAL A 247 6.93 -15.76 3.60
N ILE A 248 5.64 -15.97 3.85
CA ILE A 248 4.55 -15.38 3.07
C ILE A 248 3.79 -14.43 3.97
N VAL A 249 3.63 -13.17 3.54
CA VAL A 249 2.71 -12.20 4.15
C VAL A 249 1.51 -12.05 3.25
N TYR A 250 0.36 -12.49 3.74
CA TYR A 250 -0.91 -12.38 3.02
C TYR A 250 -1.75 -11.24 3.58
N LEU A 251 -2.23 -10.38 2.69
CA LEU A 251 -3.03 -9.20 3.04
C LEU A 251 -4.32 -9.17 2.23
N SER A 252 -5.44 -9.09 2.93
CA SER A 252 -6.78 -8.89 2.35
C SER A 252 -7.64 -8.04 3.26
N LEU A 253 -8.45 -7.16 2.69
CA LEU A 253 -9.45 -6.36 3.40
C LEU A 253 -10.86 -6.92 3.19
N ILE A 254 -10.98 -8.19 2.87
CA ILE A 254 -12.26 -8.90 2.87
C ILE A 254 -12.46 -9.45 4.28
N HIS A 255 -13.32 -8.80 5.04
CA HIS A 255 -13.90 -9.39 6.23
C HIS A 255 -15.20 -10.04 5.82
N ILE A 256 -15.26 -11.31 5.99
CA ILE A 256 -16.42 -12.14 5.74
C ILE A 256 -17.15 -12.31 7.06
#